data_17a4618a1075e02e320e3a794bc510de
#
_entry.id   17a4618a1075e02e320e3a794bc510de
#
_cell.length_a   1.000
_cell.length_b   1.000
_cell.length_c   1.000
_cell.angle_alpha   90.00
_cell.angle_beta   90.00
_cell.angle_gamma   90.00
#
_symmetry.space_group_name_H-M   'P 1'
#
loop_
_entity.id
_entity.type
_entity.pdbx_description
1 polymer ?
#
loop_
_entity_poly.entity_id
_entity_poly.type
_entity_poly.pdbx_seq_one_letter_code
_entity_poly.pdbx_strand_id
1 'polypeptide(L)'
;MKYSLRQARILLPLLLLSSCSWFGDKEEEINKPAELRRFASELDIVSLWSRKVGGGAEDKAIRLEPAIAGSRVFAASASGTVMALHAGSGRPLWQRQVKDFYVGKELKNAFAKDVDVITGGVGVGADLVLVGTAAGDVVALFQSDGSLAWRSRVSSEVLAPPQAIDDLIVAQTIDGKVAGFDALSGERKWIFSTSIPSLTLRGTSTPLVGDGVVIAGFSNGRVALIDPLKGVAAVDERIATAIGRSDLERLVDIDGRMIFTGGRLYVVSYQGRLVAIDLNAGRSLWSEEASSVVGLGSGFGNVYLAHEDDRI
;
A
#
# COMPACT_ATOMS: atom_id res chain seq x y z
N MET A 1 -65.10 67.98 5.84
CA MET A 1 -63.72 68.24 6.00
C MET A 1 -63.09 66.94 6.40
N LYS A 2 -62.61 66.15 5.46
CA LYS A 2 -61.21 65.90 5.06
C LYS A 2 -60.22 65.63 6.25
N TYR A 3 -59.78 64.45 6.25
CA TYR A 3 -58.42 63.88 6.64
C TYR A 3 -58.63 62.56 7.40
N SER A 4 -58.04 61.48 7.16
CA SER A 4 -57.11 60.92 6.13
C SER A 4 -56.84 59.51 6.59
N LEU A 5 -57.30 58.54 5.86
CA LEU A 5 -56.92 57.14 5.94
C LEU A 5 -55.50 57.00 5.38
N ARG A 6 -54.48 56.98 6.20
CA ARG A 6 -53.12 56.56 5.81
C ARG A 6 -52.26 56.29 7.06
N GLN A 7 -52.37 55.11 7.64
CA GLN A 7 -51.25 54.53 8.42
C GLN A 7 -51.61 53.14 8.99
N ALA A 8 -51.95 52.20 8.13
CA ALA A 8 -52.13 50.81 8.56
C ALA A 8 -51.78 49.84 7.46
N ARG A 9 -50.56 50.01 6.88
CA ARG A 9 -50.05 49.12 5.84
C ARG A 9 -48.53 48.95 5.84
N ILE A 10 -47.86 48.83 6.97
CA ILE A 10 -46.38 48.52 7.02
C ILE A 10 -46.09 47.68 8.28
N LEU A 11 -46.79 46.57 8.50
CA LEU A 11 -46.42 45.66 9.62
C LEU A 11 -46.70 44.18 9.33
N LEU A 12 -46.76 43.77 8.07
CA LEU A 12 -47.06 42.37 7.73
C LEU A 12 -46.10 41.63 6.82
N PRO A 13 -44.88 42.06 6.54
CA PRO A 13 -43.92 41.14 5.91
C PRO A 13 -42.66 40.81 6.75
N LEU A 14 -42.69 40.94 8.08
CA LEU A 14 -41.48 40.64 8.90
C LEU A 14 -41.60 39.34 9.73
N LEU A 15 -42.61 38.53 9.47
CA LEU A 15 -42.83 37.28 10.23
C LEU A 15 -42.71 36.00 9.39
N LEU A 16 -42.09 36.06 8.20
CA LEU A 16 -41.87 34.89 7.34
C LEU A 16 -40.39 34.55 7.08
N LEU A 17 -39.47 35.07 7.86
CA LEU A 17 -38.02 34.79 7.72
C LEU A 17 -37.42 34.00 8.90
N SER A 18 -38.22 33.40 9.77
CA SER A 18 -37.68 32.63 10.92
C SER A 18 -37.99 31.13 10.89
N SER A 19 -38.22 30.52 9.70
CA SER A 19 -38.52 29.09 9.61
C SER A 19 -37.51 28.28 8.75
N CYS A 20 -36.28 28.73 8.60
CA CYS A 20 -35.24 28.00 7.87
C CYS A 20 -34.08 27.50 8.74
N SER A 21 -34.29 27.25 10.04
CA SER A 21 -33.19 26.69 10.88
C SER A 21 -33.59 25.39 11.59
N TRP A 22 -34.61 24.65 11.13
CA TRP A 22 -34.95 23.35 11.70
C TRP A 22 -34.63 22.15 10.80
N PHE A 23 -34.06 22.34 9.64
CA PHE A 23 -33.33 21.31 8.93
C PHE A 23 -31.84 21.59 9.10
N GLY A 24 -31.37 21.54 10.33
CA GLY A 24 -29.98 21.23 10.58
C GLY A 24 -29.77 19.83 10.03
N ASP A 25 -29.07 19.73 8.93
CA ASP A 25 -28.45 18.47 8.52
C ASP A 25 -27.77 17.92 9.78
N LYS A 26 -28.27 16.80 10.28
CA LYS A 26 -27.42 15.91 11.04
C LYS A 26 -26.33 15.54 10.04
N GLU A 27 -25.21 16.26 10.06
CA GLU A 27 -23.96 15.70 9.59
C GLU A 27 -23.92 14.31 10.22
N GLU A 28 -24.08 13.27 9.40
CA GLU A 28 -23.75 11.91 9.83
C GLU A 28 -22.41 12.05 10.52
N GLU A 29 -22.36 11.71 11.78
CA GLU A 29 -21.08 11.69 12.52
C GLU A 29 -20.23 10.70 11.75
N ILE A 30 -19.45 11.23 10.81
CA ILE A 30 -18.37 10.51 10.14
C ILE A 30 -17.59 9.88 11.28
N ASN A 31 -17.50 8.57 11.30
CA ASN A 31 -16.84 7.78 12.34
C ASN A 31 -15.53 8.45 12.73
N LYS A 32 -15.54 9.18 13.83
CA LYS A 32 -14.32 9.76 14.37
C LYS A 32 -13.45 8.61 14.84
N PRO A 33 -12.14 8.66 14.59
CA PRO A 33 -11.23 7.66 15.13
C PRO A 33 -11.47 7.46 16.63
N ALA A 34 -11.44 6.23 17.10
CA ALA A 34 -11.61 5.92 18.51
C ALA A 34 -10.52 6.62 19.33
N GLU A 35 -10.88 7.17 20.48
CA GLU A 35 -9.90 7.76 21.37
C GLU A 35 -8.96 6.70 21.93
N LEU A 36 -7.65 6.95 21.82
CA LEU A 36 -6.64 6.07 22.37
C LEU A 36 -6.76 6.05 23.90
N ARG A 37 -7.07 4.89 24.47
CA ARG A 37 -7.10 4.71 25.92
C ARG A 37 -5.67 4.76 26.47
N ARG A 38 -5.48 5.53 27.55
CA ARG A 38 -4.21 5.49 28.28
C ARG A 38 -4.06 4.15 28.98
N PHE A 39 -2.93 3.50 28.77
CA PHE A 39 -2.54 2.28 29.49
C PHE A 39 -1.16 2.45 30.10
N ALA A 40 -0.86 1.67 31.13
CA ALA A 40 0.47 1.65 31.71
C ALA A 40 1.45 1.04 30.69
N SER A 41 2.56 1.70 30.45
CA SER A 41 3.62 1.16 29.60
C SER A 41 4.26 -0.04 30.30
N GLU A 42 4.29 -1.18 29.62
CA GLU A 42 4.99 -2.39 30.11
C GLU A 42 6.46 -2.39 29.67
N LEU A 43 6.81 -1.57 28.67
CA LEU A 43 8.16 -1.45 28.11
C LEU A 43 8.53 0.03 27.95
N ASP A 44 9.74 0.36 28.35
CA ASP A 44 10.33 1.67 28.09
C ASP A 44 10.97 1.68 26.69
N ILE A 45 10.26 2.25 25.73
CA ILE A 45 10.76 2.42 24.37
C ILE A 45 11.46 3.77 24.26
N VAL A 46 12.76 3.75 23.98
CA VAL A 46 13.59 4.95 23.83
C VAL A 46 13.92 5.18 22.35
N SER A 47 13.68 6.38 21.85
CA SER A 47 14.12 6.78 20.50
C SER A 47 15.65 6.93 20.48
N LEU A 48 16.33 6.11 19.69
CA LEU A 48 17.79 6.20 19.53
C LEU A 48 18.18 7.37 18.62
N TRP A 49 17.45 7.58 17.56
CA TRP A 49 17.64 8.66 16.59
C TRP A 49 16.39 8.87 15.74
N SER A 50 16.32 10.00 15.06
CA SER A 50 15.30 10.34 14.08
C SER A 50 15.94 10.98 12.86
N ARG A 51 15.43 10.69 11.69
CA ARG A 51 15.93 11.23 10.42
C ARG A 51 14.80 11.54 9.45
N LYS A 52 14.82 12.75 8.87
CA LYS A 52 13.91 13.11 7.79
C LYS A 52 14.42 12.55 6.47
N VAL A 53 13.53 11.95 5.68
CA VAL A 53 13.80 11.40 4.34
C VAL A 53 12.93 12.13 3.33
N GLY A 54 13.51 13.05 2.57
CA GLY A 54 12.79 13.89 1.60
C GLY A 54 11.53 14.54 2.17
N GLY A 55 10.46 14.53 1.40
CA GLY A 55 9.11 14.99 1.78
C GLY A 55 8.24 13.93 2.47
N GLY A 56 8.75 12.70 2.66
CA GLY A 56 7.91 11.57 3.12
C GLY A 56 6.96 11.09 2.04
N ALA A 57 5.75 10.70 2.42
CA ALA A 57 4.71 10.28 1.48
C ALA A 57 4.01 11.47 0.78
N GLU A 58 4.25 12.70 1.26
CA GLU A 58 3.53 13.91 0.83
C GLU A 58 2.01 13.71 0.98
N ASP A 59 1.18 14.34 0.20
CA ASP A 59 -0.28 14.15 0.23
C ASP A 59 -0.74 12.98 -0.66
N LYS A 60 0.10 11.98 -0.81
CA LYS A 60 -0.18 10.79 -1.62
C LYS A 60 -0.63 9.63 -0.73
N ALA A 61 -1.70 8.96 -1.09
CA ALA A 61 -2.17 7.75 -0.41
C ALA A 61 -1.26 6.55 -0.75
N ILE A 62 -0.01 6.57 -0.24
CA ILE A 62 1.01 5.54 -0.43
C ILE A 62 1.63 5.13 0.90
N ARG A 63 2.18 3.93 0.95
CA ARG A 63 2.88 3.38 2.11
C ARG A 63 4.33 3.14 1.74
N LEU A 64 5.22 4.01 2.21
CA LEU A 64 6.66 3.83 2.07
C LEU A 64 7.22 3.36 3.41
N GLU A 65 7.59 2.10 3.48
CA GLU A 65 8.14 1.50 4.68
C GLU A 65 9.66 1.40 4.57
N PRO A 66 10.42 1.73 5.63
CA PRO A 66 11.85 1.51 5.65
C PRO A 66 12.16 0.01 5.65
N ALA A 67 13.27 -0.38 5.00
CA ALA A 67 13.78 -1.73 5.03
C ALA A 67 15.14 -1.79 5.74
N ILE A 68 15.43 -2.92 6.38
CA ILE A 68 16.70 -3.15 7.11
C ILE A 68 17.45 -4.30 6.46
N ALA A 69 18.72 -4.07 6.14
CA ALA A 69 19.64 -5.13 5.73
C ALA A 69 20.98 -4.93 6.44
N GLY A 70 21.36 -5.89 7.28
CA GLY A 70 22.55 -5.82 8.14
C GLY A 70 22.51 -4.58 9.05
N SER A 71 23.56 -3.76 8.98
CA SER A 71 23.71 -2.53 9.77
C SER A 71 23.13 -1.28 9.07
N ARG A 72 22.31 -1.43 8.04
CA ARG A 72 21.77 -0.34 7.23
C ARG A 72 20.25 -0.31 7.30
N VAL A 73 19.70 0.89 7.33
CA VAL A 73 18.28 1.19 7.12
C VAL A 73 18.15 1.92 5.78
N PHE A 74 17.30 1.43 4.92
CA PHE A 74 16.98 2.06 3.64
C PHE A 74 15.59 2.65 3.71
N ALA A 75 15.44 3.88 3.25
CA ALA A 75 14.17 4.58 3.24
C ALA A 75 14.01 5.42 1.98
N ALA A 76 12.78 5.64 1.57
CA ALA A 76 12.44 6.43 0.40
C ALA A 76 11.37 7.47 0.72
N SER A 77 11.24 8.47 -0.14
CA SER A 77 10.16 9.45 -0.12
C SER A 77 9.45 9.54 -1.47
N ALA A 78 8.20 9.97 -1.47
CA ALA A 78 7.42 10.19 -2.69
C ALA A 78 8.10 11.14 -3.68
N SER A 79 8.90 12.11 -3.18
CA SER A 79 9.68 13.04 -4.00
C SER A 79 10.93 12.43 -4.66
N GLY A 80 11.02 11.09 -4.74
CA GLY A 80 12.08 10.39 -5.45
C GLY A 80 13.40 10.25 -4.69
N THR A 81 13.47 10.64 -3.41
CA THR A 81 14.67 10.43 -2.58
C THR A 81 14.76 8.99 -2.11
N VAL A 82 15.90 8.35 -2.29
CA VAL A 82 16.29 7.08 -1.65
C VAL A 82 17.53 7.31 -0.81
N MET A 83 17.54 6.80 0.41
CA MET A 83 18.60 7.05 1.38
C MET A 83 18.99 5.76 2.12
N ALA A 84 20.28 5.56 2.33
CA ALA A 84 20.81 4.57 3.26
C ALA A 84 21.35 5.24 4.51
N LEU A 85 20.99 4.70 5.66
CA LEU A 85 21.36 5.18 6.99
C LEU A 85 22.05 4.05 7.76
N HIS A 86 22.99 4.40 8.64
CA HIS A 86 23.54 3.46 9.61
C HIS A 86 22.50 3.17 10.69
N ALA A 87 22.13 1.90 10.88
CA ALA A 87 21.03 1.50 11.74
C ALA A 87 21.18 1.96 13.20
N GLY A 88 22.41 1.87 13.76
CA GLY A 88 22.63 2.24 15.17
C GLY A 88 22.72 3.76 15.44
N SER A 89 22.94 4.60 14.41
CA SER A 89 23.18 6.04 14.63
C SER A 89 22.37 6.98 13.76
N GLY A 90 21.63 6.47 12.78
CA GLY A 90 20.89 7.29 11.81
C GLY A 90 21.78 8.15 10.90
N ARG A 91 23.10 7.94 10.92
CA ARG A 91 24.04 8.69 10.06
C ARG A 91 23.83 8.30 8.60
N PRO A 92 23.64 9.28 7.68
CA PRO A 92 23.54 8.99 6.26
C PRO A 92 24.81 8.32 5.74
N LEU A 93 24.64 7.26 4.97
CA LEU A 93 25.71 6.58 4.24
C LEU A 93 25.74 7.06 2.80
N TRP A 94 24.59 7.12 2.16
CA TRP A 94 24.40 7.71 0.84
C TRP A 94 22.94 8.18 0.66
N GLN A 95 22.74 9.06 -0.34
CA GLN A 95 21.43 9.55 -0.78
C GLN A 95 21.43 9.69 -2.29
N ARG A 96 20.32 9.32 -2.94
CA ARG A 96 20.11 9.43 -4.38
C ARG A 96 18.74 10.01 -4.69
N GLN A 97 18.64 10.59 -5.87
CA GLN A 97 17.36 11.01 -6.46
C GLN A 97 17.08 10.11 -7.67
N VAL A 98 15.91 9.49 -7.69
CA VAL A 98 15.52 8.58 -8.78
C VAL A 98 15.54 9.28 -10.14
N LYS A 99 15.16 10.57 -10.20
CA LYS A 99 15.22 11.39 -11.43
C LYS A 99 16.60 11.45 -12.07
N ASP A 100 17.68 11.34 -11.28
CA ASP A 100 19.05 11.43 -11.79
C ASP A 100 19.43 10.22 -12.66
N PHE A 101 18.64 9.16 -12.61
CA PHE A 101 18.82 7.95 -13.40
C PHE A 101 18.06 7.97 -14.74
N TYR A 102 17.35 9.07 -15.05
CA TYR A 102 16.65 9.25 -16.32
C TYR A 102 17.41 10.26 -17.18
N VAL A 103 17.69 9.91 -18.44
CA VAL A 103 18.47 10.75 -19.34
C VAL A 103 17.71 11.14 -20.61
N GLY A 104 17.90 12.36 -21.08
CA GLY A 104 17.52 12.83 -22.41
C GLY A 104 16.01 12.91 -22.66
N LYS A 105 15.53 12.23 -23.70
CA LYS A 105 14.13 12.27 -24.16
C LYS A 105 13.15 11.61 -23.21
N GLU A 106 13.60 10.77 -22.30
CA GLU A 106 12.76 10.08 -21.31
C GLU A 106 12.08 11.09 -20.38
N LEU A 107 12.75 12.16 -20.01
CA LEU A 107 12.20 13.26 -19.21
C LEU A 107 11.25 14.20 -19.99
N LYS A 108 11.16 14.08 -21.32
CA LYS A 108 10.35 14.98 -22.17
C LYS A 108 9.01 14.40 -22.59
N ASN A 109 8.75 13.12 -22.34
CA ASN A 109 7.48 12.47 -22.69
C ASN A 109 6.38 12.83 -21.67
N ALA A 110 5.11 12.76 -22.10
CA ALA A 110 3.94 13.10 -21.26
C ALA A 110 3.84 12.27 -19.96
N PHE A 111 4.48 11.11 -19.90
CA PHE A 111 4.65 10.28 -18.71
C PHE A 111 5.81 10.71 -17.80
N ALA A 112 6.60 11.70 -18.20
CA ALA A 112 7.78 12.16 -17.47
C ALA A 112 7.43 12.86 -16.14
N LYS A 113 6.17 13.19 -15.92
CA LYS A 113 5.74 13.95 -14.73
C LYS A 113 5.84 13.14 -13.43
N ASP A 114 5.80 11.81 -13.51
CA ASP A 114 5.72 10.91 -12.35
C ASP A 114 6.84 9.84 -12.35
N VAL A 115 7.85 9.98 -13.23
CA VAL A 115 8.96 9.00 -13.31
C VAL A 115 9.79 8.96 -12.04
N ASP A 116 9.88 10.06 -11.33
CA ASP A 116 10.62 10.19 -10.08
C ASP A 116 9.73 10.03 -8.83
N VAL A 117 8.42 9.87 -9.00
CA VAL A 117 7.51 9.66 -7.87
C VAL A 117 7.60 8.19 -7.43
N ILE A 118 8.25 7.95 -6.29
CA ILE A 118 8.30 6.63 -5.68
C ILE A 118 6.95 6.37 -4.99
N THR A 119 6.31 5.26 -5.35
CA THR A 119 5.02 4.83 -4.79
C THR A 119 5.09 3.48 -4.11
N GLY A 120 6.07 2.65 -4.46
CA GLY A 120 6.33 1.33 -3.86
C GLY A 120 7.77 1.24 -3.35
N GLY A 121 7.93 0.95 -2.09
CA GLY A 121 9.28 0.80 -1.51
C GLY A 121 9.28 0.87 0.02
N VAL A 122 10.37 0.43 0.60
CA VAL A 122 11.64 -0.02 0.03
C VAL A 122 11.72 -1.53 0.13
N GLY A 123 12.08 -2.21 -0.97
CA GLY A 123 12.48 -3.61 -0.95
C GLY A 123 14.00 -3.72 -0.83
N VAL A 124 14.50 -4.81 -0.24
CA VAL A 124 15.93 -5.12 -0.13
C VAL A 124 16.20 -6.60 -0.36
N GLY A 125 17.28 -6.91 -1.03
CA GLY A 125 17.78 -8.26 -1.26
C GLY A 125 18.69 -8.32 -2.49
N ALA A 126 19.43 -9.41 -2.67
CA ALA A 126 20.41 -9.57 -3.76
C ALA A 126 21.39 -8.37 -3.87
N ASP A 127 21.83 -7.81 -2.73
CA ASP A 127 22.65 -6.60 -2.62
C ASP A 127 22.03 -5.33 -3.23
N LEU A 128 20.72 -5.36 -3.50
CA LEU A 128 19.95 -4.27 -4.09
C LEU A 128 18.99 -3.60 -3.10
N VAL A 129 18.73 -2.32 -3.36
CA VAL A 129 17.63 -1.53 -2.83
C VAL A 129 16.65 -1.31 -3.97
N LEU A 130 15.38 -1.66 -3.75
CA LEU A 130 14.36 -1.73 -4.78
C LEU A 130 13.25 -0.72 -4.50
N VAL A 131 12.89 0.05 -5.50
CA VAL A 131 11.73 0.96 -5.43
C VAL A 131 10.89 0.86 -6.70
N GLY A 132 9.59 1.06 -6.53
CA GLY A 132 8.63 1.18 -7.62
C GLY A 132 8.17 2.62 -7.80
N THR A 133 7.83 3.01 -9.02
CA THR A 133 7.39 4.37 -9.33
C THR A 133 5.94 4.42 -9.83
N ALA A 134 5.33 5.61 -9.72
CA ALA A 134 4.02 5.90 -10.28
C ALA A 134 3.98 5.73 -11.81
N ALA A 135 5.10 5.98 -12.47
CA ALA A 135 5.21 5.79 -13.92
C ALA A 135 5.35 4.32 -14.35
N GLY A 136 5.47 3.39 -13.41
CA GLY A 136 5.63 1.97 -13.70
C GLY A 136 7.06 1.59 -14.02
N ASP A 137 8.03 2.11 -13.28
CA ASP A 137 9.40 1.62 -13.30
C ASP A 137 9.74 0.88 -12.00
N VAL A 138 10.45 -0.21 -12.11
CA VAL A 138 11.19 -0.85 -11.02
C VAL A 138 12.63 -0.36 -11.11
N VAL A 139 13.11 0.28 -10.06
CA VAL A 139 14.47 0.83 -9.97
C VAL A 139 15.25 0.04 -8.93
N ALA A 140 16.40 -0.50 -9.32
CA ALA A 140 17.32 -1.23 -8.45
C ALA A 140 18.61 -0.43 -8.28
N LEU A 141 18.98 -0.18 -7.03
CA LEU A 141 20.20 0.52 -6.66
C LEU A 141 21.10 -0.42 -5.85
N PHE A 142 22.40 -0.33 -6.00
CA PHE A 142 23.32 -1.09 -5.13
C PHE A 142 23.24 -0.62 -3.68
N GLN A 143 23.12 -1.55 -2.74
CA GLN A 143 23.08 -1.24 -1.29
C GLN A 143 24.34 -0.53 -0.82
N SER A 144 25.49 -0.77 -1.47
CA SER A 144 26.78 -0.26 -1.07
C SER A 144 26.87 1.26 -1.14
N ASP A 145 26.44 1.86 -2.25
CA ASP A 145 26.66 3.26 -2.60
C ASP A 145 25.48 3.97 -3.26
N GLY A 146 24.38 3.23 -3.51
CA GLY A 146 23.18 3.76 -4.15
C GLY A 146 23.32 4.04 -5.65
N SER A 147 24.39 3.56 -6.30
CA SER A 147 24.49 3.65 -7.76
C SER A 147 23.43 2.79 -8.43
N LEU A 148 23.00 3.18 -9.63
CA LEU A 148 22.00 2.44 -10.39
C LEU A 148 22.56 1.10 -10.84
N ALA A 149 21.91 0.00 -10.44
CA ALA A 149 22.17 -1.32 -11.01
C ALA A 149 21.42 -1.47 -12.33
N TRP A 150 20.13 -1.28 -12.30
CA TRP A 150 19.26 -1.33 -13.48
C TRP A 150 17.91 -0.66 -13.20
N ARG A 151 17.17 -0.45 -14.29
CA ARG A 151 15.79 0.04 -14.27
C ARG A 151 14.98 -0.70 -15.33
N SER A 152 13.79 -1.21 -14.96
CA SER A 152 12.93 -1.97 -15.85
C SER A 152 11.50 -1.44 -15.82
N ARG A 153 10.89 -1.36 -17.01
CA ARG A 153 9.53 -0.87 -17.18
C ARG A 153 8.51 -1.99 -16.99
N VAL A 154 7.45 -1.73 -16.23
CA VAL A 154 6.26 -2.55 -16.08
C VAL A 154 5.03 -1.87 -16.70
N SER A 155 3.88 -2.55 -16.66
CA SER A 155 2.67 -2.11 -17.36
C SER A 155 1.93 -0.97 -16.67
N SER A 156 2.10 -0.82 -15.36
CA SER A 156 1.37 0.14 -14.54
C SER A 156 2.15 0.50 -13.28
N GLU A 157 1.60 1.37 -12.45
CA GLU A 157 2.16 1.80 -11.17
C GLU A 157 2.53 0.62 -10.26
N VAL A 158 3.63 0.77 -9.52
CA VAL A 158 4.12 -0.18 -8.52
C VAL A 158 3.90 0.44 -7.14
N LEU A 159 2.91 -0.05 -6.39
CA LEU A 159 2.55 0.47 -5.06
C LEU A 159 3.20 -0.31 -3.92
N ALA A 160 3.39 -1.62 -4.11
CA ALA A 160 4.05 -2.47 -3.13
C ALA A 160 5.57 -2.46 -3.30
N PRO A 161 6.36 -2.60 -2.22
CA PRO A 161 7.79 -2.78 -2.33
C PRO A 161 8.14 -4.00 -3.19
N PRO A 162 8.96 -3.86 -4.25
CA PRO A 162 9.48 -5.04 -4.95
C PRO A 162 10.28 -5.93 -4.00
N GLN A 163 10.20 -7.24 -4.19
CA GLN A 163 10.80 -8.24 -3.31
C GLN A 163 11.89 -9.02 -4.04
N ALA A 164 12.89 -9.49 -3.29
CA ALA A 164 13.96 -10.33 -3.82
C ALA A 164 13.85 -11.76 -3.29
N ILE A 165 13.99 -12.73 -4.16
CA ILE A 165 14.12 -14.16 -3.84
C ILE A 165 15.23 -14.74 -4.71
N ASP A 166 16.29 -15.24 -4.08
CA ASP A 166 17.48 -15.72 -4.78
C ASP A 166 17.98 -14.68 -5.83
N ASP A 167 18.10 -15.06 -7.08
CA ASP A 167 18.52 -14.22 -8.20
C ASP A 167 17.33 -13.56 -8.95
N LEU A 168 16.17 -13.51 -8.32
CA LEU A 168 14.95 -12.95 -8.92
C LEU A 168 14.43 -11.76 -8.11
N ILE A 169 14.03 -10.70 -8.81
CA ILE A 169 13.27 -9.58 -8.26
C ILE A 169 11.83 -9.71 -8.72
N VAL A 170 10.90 -9.58 -7.78
CA VAL A 170 9.46 -9.68 -8.05
C VAL A 170 8.80 -8.33 -7.77
N ALA A 171 8.03 -7.83 -8.72
CA ALA A 171 7.24 -6.61 -8.57
C ALA A 171 5.78 -6.86 -8.96
N GLN A 172 4.87 -6.30 -8.17
CA GLN A 172 3.44 -6.32 -8.43
C GLN A 172 2.97 -4.94 -8.87
N THR A 173 2.10 -4.91 -9.88
CA THR A 173 1.51 -3.68 -10.41
C THR A 173 0.03 -3.59 -10.12
N ILE A 174 -0.50 -2.36 -10.05
CA ILE A 174 -1.90 -2.08 -9.73
C ILE A 174 -2.89 -2.69 -10.75
N ASP A 175 -2.45 -3.00 -11.98
CA ASP A 175 -3.27 -3.61 -13.03
C ASP A 175 -3.35 -5.15 -12.93
N GLY A 176 -3.01 -5.74 -11.77
CA GLY A 176 -3.17 -7.16 -11.49
C GLY A 176 -2.08 -8.05 -12.09
N LYS A 177 -0.87 -7.52 -12.29
CA LYS A 177 0.25 -8.30 -12.78
C LYS A 177 1.34 -8.44 -11.74
N VAL A 178 2.05 -9.55 -11.80
CA VAL A 178 3.30 -9.83 -11.08
C VAL A 178 4.37 -10.13 -12.10
N ALA A 179 5.48 -9.43 -12.04
CA ALA A 179 6.60 -9.61 -12.96
C ALA A 179 7.84 -10.05 -12.21
N GLY A 180 8.55 -11.02 -12.77
CA GLY A 180 9.86 -11.49 -12.31
C GLY A 180 10.98 -10.95 -13.19
N PHE A 181 12.04 -10.45 -12.56
CA PHE A 181 13.22 -9.88 -13.21
C PHE A 181 14.47 -10.58 -12.71
N ASP A 182 15.43 -10.76 -13.59
CA ASP A 182 16.78 -11.15 -13.21
C ASP A 182 17.40 -10.09 -12.28
N ALA A 183 17.89 -10.50 -11.13
CA ALA A 183 18.39 -9.56 -10.12
C ALA A 183 19.63 -8.79 -10.59
N LEU A 184 20.46 -9.39 -11.45
CA LEU A 184 21.69 -8.78 -11.91
C LEU A 184 21.46 -7.78 -13.05
N SER A 185 20.62 -8.14 -14.02
CA SER A 185 20.45 -7.39 -15.28
C SER A 185 19.16 -6.56 -15.34
N GLY A 186 18.15 -6.88 -14.51
CA GLY A 186 16.81 -6.31 -14.61
C GLY A 186 16.03 -6.80 -15.82
N GLU A 187 16.52 -7.83 -16.53
CA GLU A 187 15.80 -8.44 -17.63
C GLU A 187 14.54 -9.15 -17.12
N ARG A 188 13.37 -8.89 -17.74
CA ARG A 188 12.13 -9.54 -17.36
C ARG A 188 12.11 -10.99 -17.79
N LYS A 189 12.04 -11.91 -16.83
CA LYS A 189 11.97 -13.36 -17.06
C LYS A 189 10.57 -13.83 -17.38
N TRP A 190 9.56 -13.30 -16.65
CA TRP A 190 8.18 -13.72 -16.81
C TRP A 190 7.19 -12.62 -16.33
N ILE A 191 5.93 -12.77 -16.70
CA ILE A 191 4.80 -12.04 -16.17
C ILE A 191 3.68 -13.04 -15.88
N PHE A 192 3.14 -12.98 -14.67
CA PHE A 192 1.85 -13.54 -14.31
C PHE A 192 0.79 -12.42 -14.35
N SER A 193 -0.43 -12.72 -14.77
CA SER A 193 -1.51 -11.73 -14.77
C SER A 193 -2.84 -12.38 -14.41
N THR A 194 -3.65 -11.64 -13.65
CA THR A 194 -5.04 -11.96 -13.33
C THR A 194 -5.94 -10.79 -13.70
N SER A 195 -7.22 -11.09 -13.97
CA SER A 195 -8.21 -10.03 -14.20
C SER A 195 -8.58 -9.37 -12.88
N ILE A 196 -8.61 -8.05 -12.84
CA ILE A 196 -9.05 -7.26 -11.72
C ILE A 196 -10.41 -6.58 -11.99
N PRO A 197 -11.19 -6.23 -10.98
CA PRO A 197 -12.41 -5.44 -11.14
C PRO A 197 -12.14 -4.07 -11.77
N SER A 198 -13.18 -3.45 -12.34
CA SER A 198 -13.12 -2.09 -12.88
C SER A 198 -12.96 -1.02 -11.80
N LEU A 199 -13.44 -1.29 -10.59
CA LEU A 199 -13.25 -0.48 -9.41
C LEU A 199 -12.46 -1.28 -8.37
N THR A 200 -11.36 -0.74 -7.89
CA THR A 200 -10.49 -1.29 -6.85
C THR A 200 -10.08 -0.18 -5.91
N LEU A 201 -9.66 -0.54 -4.71
CA LEU A 201 -8.92 0.39 -3.87
C LEU A 201 -7.56 0.69 -4.54
N ARG A 202 -6.98 1.85 -4.22
CA ARG A 202 -5.62 2.16 -4.67
C ARG A 202 -4.62 1.52 -3.72
N GLY A 203 -4.37 0.24 -3.93
CA GLY A 203 -3.46 -0.57 -3.14
C GLY A 203 -2.98 -1.81 -3.90
N THR A 204 -1.95 -2.44 -3.39
CA THR A 204 -1.51 -3.79 -3.76
C THR A 204 -0.83 -4.42 -2.56
N SER A 205 -1.06 -5.70 -2.31
CA SER A 205 -0.33 -6.43 -1.29
C SER A 205 1.15 -6.51 -1.65
N THR A 206 2.02 -6.47 -0.66
CA THR A 206 3.43 -6.82 -0.89
C THR A 206 3.53 -8.31 -1.15
N PRO A 207 4.09 -8.76 -2.28
CA PRO A 207 4.31 -10.17 -2.53
C PRO A 207 5.17 -10.79 -1.42
N LEU A 208 4.75 -11.92 -0.88
CA LEU A 208 5.60 -12.73 -0.03
C LEU A 208 6.48 -13.62 -0.89
N VAL A 209 7.75 -13.68 -0.57
CA VAL A 209 8.74 -14.46 -1.31
C VAL A 209 9.55 -15.32 -0.35
N GLY A 210 9.76 -16.57 -0.68
CA GLY A 210 10.53 -17.52 0.13
C GLY A 210 10.17 -18.96 -0.19
N ASP A 211 11.00 -19.91 0.25
CA ASP A 211 10.78 -21.35 0.11
C ASP A 211 10.42 -21.79 -1.33
N GLY A 212 10.99 -21.12 -2.34
CA GLY A 212 10.72 -21.44 -3.74
C GLY A 212 9.34 -21.06 -4.26
N VAL A 213 8.66 -20.10 -3.60
CA VAL A 213 7.33 -19.63 -4.01
C VAL A 213 7.23 -18.11 -3.91
N VAL A 214 6.44 -17.52 -4.80
CA VAL A 214 5.95 -16.13 -4.73
C VAL A 214 4.46 -16.17 -4.44
N ILE A 215 4.02 -15.49 -3.38
CA ILE A 215 2.61 -15.41 -3.01
C ILE A 215 2.15 -13.96 -3.22
N ALA A 216 1.12 -13.77 -4.04
CA ALA A 216 0.58 -12.47 -4.36
C ALA A 216 -0.94 -12.42 -4.11
N GLY A 217 -1.41 -11.36 -3.46
CA GLY A 217 -2.82 -11.05 -3.27
C GLY A 217 -3.27 -10.01 -4.29
N PHE A 218 -4.55 -10.07 -4.70
CA PHE A 218 -5.09 -9.23 -5.76
C PHE A 218 -6.42 -8.58 -5.39
N SER A 219 -6.75 -7.51 -6.08
CA SER A 219 -7.99 -6.73 -5.88
C SER A 219 -9.27 -7.49 -6.26
N ASN A 220 -9.16 -8.68 -6.83
CA ASN A 220 -10.31 -9.56 -7.11
C ASN A 220 -10.59 -10.58 -5.98
N GLY A 221 -9.95 -10.40 -4.81
CA GLY A 221 -10.08 -11.29 -3.66
C GLY A 221 -9.39 -12.64 -3.83
N ARG A 222 -8.43 -12.75 -4.74
CA ARG A 222 -7.68 -14.00 -4.99
C ARG A 222 -6.25 -13.89 -4.47
N VAL A 223 -5.69 -15.04 -4.14
CA VAL A 223 -4.26 -15.22 -3.83
C VAL A 223 -3.69 -16.23 -4.81
N ALA A 224 -2.57 -15.91 -5.44
CA ALA A 224 -1.83 -16.83 -6.28
C ALA A 224 -0.50 -17.23 -5.64
N LEU A 225 -0.20 -18.53 -5.72
CA LEU A 225 1.10 -19.11 -5.42
C LEU A 225 1.81 -19.36 -6.75
N ILE A 226 2.83 -18.57 -7.04
CA ILE A 226 3.49 -18.51 -8.35
C ILE A 226 4.86 -19.18 -8.25
N ASP A 227 5.16 -20.07 -9.18
CA ASP A 227 6.50 -20.65 -9.37
C ASP A 227 7.49 -19.53 -9.79
N PRO A 228 8.52 -19.23 -9.00
CA PRO A 228 9.44 -18.12 -9.30
C PRO A 228 10.27 -18.34 -10.56
N LEU A 229 10.46 -19.57 -11.00
CA LEU A 229 11.24 -19.88 -12.22
C LEU A 229 10.44 -19.74 -13.49
N LYS A 230 9.11 -20.02 -13.43
CA LYS A 230 8.26 -20.08 -14.61
C LYS A 230 7.25 -18.95 -14.71
N GLY A 231 6.94 -18.28 -13.58
CA GLY A 231 5.89 -17.26 -13.53
C GLY A 231 4.48 -17.81 -13.72
N VAL A 232 4.24 -19.10 -13.45
CA VAL A 232 2.93 -19.72 -13.53
C VAL A 232 2.40 -20.01 -12.13
N ALA A 233 1.11 -19.77 -11.92
CA ALA A 233 0.49 -20.09 -10.64
C ALA A 233 0.31 -21.60 -10.51
N ALA A 234 0.87 -22.18 -9.45
CA ALA A 234 0.58 -23.53 -9.01
C ALA A 234 -0.78 -23.60 -8.30
N VAL A 235 -1.15 -22.53 -7.61
CA VAL A 235 -2.44 -22.34 -6.94
C VAL A 235 -2.92 -20.93 -7.21
N ASP A 236 -4.21 -20.78 -7.51
CA ASP A 236 -4.91 -19.50 -7.65
C ASP A 236 -6.26 -19.63 -6.96
N GLU A 237 -6.32 -19.20 -5.70
CA GLU A 237 -7.43 -19.46 -4.79
C GLU A 237 -8.21 -18.17 -4.49
N ARG A 238 -9.53 -18.29 -4.39
CA ARG A 238 -10.42 -17.20 -4.01
C ARG A 238 -10.57 -17.16 -2.49
N ILE A 239 -10.07 -16.10 -1.88
CA ILE A 239 -10.13 -15.85 -0.42
C ILE A 239 -11.43 -15.12 -0.05
N ALA A 240 -11.80 -14.12 -0.87
CA ALA A 240 -13.01 -13.33 -0.66
C ALA A 240 -13.84 -13.26 -1.94
N THR A 241 -15.16 -13.24 -1.79
CA THR A 241 -16.10 -13.14 -2.90
C THR A 241 -16.79 -11.78 -2.82
N ALA A 242 -16.78 -11.05 -3.92
CA ALA A 242 -17.48 -9.79 -4.04
C ALA A 242 -18.99 -9.99 -3.87
N ILE A 243 -19.57 -9.37 -2.84
CA ILE A 243 -21.00 -9.45 -2.51
C ILE A 243 -21.53 -8.03 -2.39
N GLY A 244 -22.62 -7.71 -3.07
CA GLY A 244 -23.24 -6.40 -2.98
C GLY A 244 -23.97 -6.01 -4.27
N ARG A 245 -24.70 -4.89 -4.20
CA ARG A 245 -25.50 -4.34 -5.31
C ARG A 245 -24.76 -3.23 -6.05
N SER A 246 -23.86 -2.53 -5.38
CA SER A 246 -23.04 -1.47 -5.95
C SER A 246 -21.59 -1.93 -6.13
N ASP A 247 -20.82 -1.25 -6.98
CA ASP A 247 -19.39 -1.56 -7.17
C ASP A 247 -18.59 -1.31 -5.89
N LEU A 248 -19.00 -0.33 -5.04
CA LEU A 248 -18.37 -0.06 -3.75
C LEU A 248 -18.57 -1.22 -2.75
N GLU A 249 -19.77 -1.81 -2.69
CA GLU A 249 -20.06 -2.95 -1.82
C GLU A 249 -19.34 -4.24 -2.29
N ARG A 250 -18.87 -4.26 -3.53
CA ARG A 250 -18.20 -5.43 -4.16
C ARG A 250 -16.69 -5.37 -4.10
N LEU A 251 -16.11 -4.38 -3.43
CA LEU A 251 -14.67 -4.30 -3.20
C LEU A 251 -14.24 -5.41 -2.25
N VAL A 252 -13.26 -6.21 -2.66
CA VAL A 252 -12.70 -7.34 -1.88
C VAL A 252 -11.18 -7.40 -2.02
N ASP A 253 -10.58 -6.23 -2.10
CA ASP A 253 -9.16 -6.07 -2.38
C ASP A 253 -8.29 -6.72 -1.29
N ILE A 254 -7.26 -7.45 -1.71
CA ILE A 254 -6.21 -7.95 -0.83
C ILE A 254 -5.01 -7.01 -1.00
N ASP A 255 -5.04 -5.88 -0.30
CA ASP A 255 -4.04 -4.82 -0.39
C ASP A 255 -3.09 -4.79 0.80
N GLY A 256 -3.56 -5.35 1.91
CA GLY A 256 -2.80 -5.39 3.14
C GLY A 256 -1.68 -6.42 3.12
N ARG A 257 -0.75 -6.26 4.09
CA ARG A 257 0.33 -7.22 4.28
C ARG A 257 -0.24 -8.59 4.65
N MET A 258 0.11 -9.60 3.87
CA MET A 258 -0.08 -11.00 4.23
C MET A 258 1.04 -11.45 5.19
N ILE A 259 0.82 -12.52 5.94
CA ILE A 259 1.83 -13.11 6.83
C ILE A 259 1.93 -14.61 6.57
N PHE A 260 3.17 -15.07 6.45
CA PHE A 260 3.48 -16.49 6.47
C PHE A 260 4.29 -16.82 7.73
N THR A 261 3.74 -17.66 8.58
CA THR A 261 4.40 -18.10 9.82
C THR A 261 3.90 -19.47 10.25
N GLY A 262 4.80 -20.33 10.74
CA GLY A 262 4.47 -21.65 11.20
C GLY A 262 3.83 -22.57 10.13
N GLY A 263 4.22 -22.42 8.85
CA GLY A 263 3.66 -23.18 7.73
C GLY A 263 2.26 -22.72 7.30
N ARG A 264 1.78 -21.60 7.83
CA ARG A 264 0.45 -21.04 7.56
C ARG A 264 0.54 -19.66 6.94
N LEU A 265 -0.28 -19.46 5.92
CA LEU A 265 -0.50 -18.16 5.29
C LEU A 265 -1.76 -17.54 5.91
N TYR A 266 -1.62 -16.29 6.38
CA TYR A 266 -2.73 -15.47 6.85
C TYR A 266 -2.97 -14.34 5.89
N VAL A 267 -4.20 -14.21 5.43
CA VAL A 267 -4.63 -13.22 4.44
C VAL A 267 -5.89 -12.54 4.91
N VAL A 268 -5.95 -11.22 4.78
CA VAL A 268 -7.16 -10.45 5.01
C VAL A 268 -7.51 -9.65 3.75
N SER A 269 -8.78 -9.55 3.45
CA SER A 269 -9.31 -8.67 2.40
C SER A 269 -10.09 -7.50 2.98
N TYR A 270 -10.22 -6.46 2.19
CA TYR A 270 -11.19 -5.40 2.45
C TYR A 270 -12.62 -5.95 2.27
N GLN A 271 -13.57 -5.55 3.12
CA GLN A 271 -14.97 -5.99 3.11
C GLN A 271 -15.17 -7.51 2.96
N GLY A 272 -14.28 -8.31 3.55
CA GLY A 272 -14.30 -9.73 3.33
C GLY A 272 -13.95 -10.54 4.55
N ARG A 273 -12.79 -11.19 4.55
CA ARG A 273 -12.45 -12.22 5.55
C ARG A 273 -10.96 -12.21 5.88
N LEU A 274 -10.66 -12.57 7.13
CA LEU A 274 -9.36 -13.07 7.54
C LEU A 274 -9.36 -14.60 7.40
N VAL A 275 -8.42 -15.14 6.65
CA VAL A 275 -8.32 -16.58 6.38
C VAL A 275 -6.94 -17.09 6.77
N ALA A 276 -6.88 -18.21 7.47
CA ALA A 276 -5.66 -18.97 7.70
C ALA A 276 -5.63 -20.19 6.76
N ILE A 277 -4.55 -20.36 6.01
CA ILE A 277 -4.37 -21.40 5.02
C ILE A 277 -3.13 -22.22 5.39
N ASP A 278 -3.27 -23.53 5.47
CA ASP A 278 -2.15 -24.46 5.54
C ASP A 278 -1.61 -24.69 4.12
N LEU A 279 -0.44 -24.15 3.83
CA LEU A 279 0.14 -24.26 2.48
C LEU A 279 0.60 -25.70 2.16
N ASN A 280 0.97 -26.49 3.18
CA ASN A 280 1.37 -27.88 2.97
C ASN A 280 0.18 -28.78 2.66
N ALA A 281 -0.95 -28.55 3.35
CA ALA A 281 -2.19 -29.29 3.12
C ALA A 281 -3.01 -28.71 1.95
N GLY A 282 -2.69 -27.50 1.46
CA GLY A 282 -3.41 -26.83 0.40
C GLY A 282 -4.87 -26.51 0.75
N ARG A 283 -5.17 -26.24 2.03
CA ARG A 283 -6.55 -26.00 2.49
C ARG A 283 -6.65 -24.89 3.53
N SER A 284 -7.80 -24.22 3.54
CA SER A 284 -8.15 -23.30 4.61
C SER A 284 -8.33 -24.06 5.94
N LEU A 285 -7.76 -23.51 7.00
CA LEU A 285 -7.90 -24.01 8.37
C LEU A 285 -9.12 -23.39 9.05
N TRP A 286 -9.26 -22.09 8.94
CA TRP A 286 -10.38 -21.32 9.47
C TRP A 286 -10.51 -20.00 8.71
N SER A 287 -11.65 -19.37 8.88
CA SER A 287 -11.99 -18.09 8.25
C SER A 287 -12.96 -17.31 9.13
N GLU A 288 -12.68 -16.03 9.35
CA GLU A 288 -13.47 -15.09 10.16
C GLU A 288 -13.84 -13.88 9.34
N GLU A 289 -15.00 -13.29 9.59
CA GLU A 289 -15.39 -12.02 8.98
C GLU A 289 -14.49 -10.91 9.52
N ALA A 290 -13.80 -10.24 8.63
CA ALA A 290 -12.90 -9.15 8.96
C ALA A 290 -12.62 -8.29 7.74
N SER A 291 -12.33 -7.02 7.97
CA SER A 291 -12.00 -6.04 6.92
C SER A 291 -10.77 -5.23 7.31
N SER A 292 -9.79 -5.18 6.42
CA SER A 292 -8.59 -4.37 6.59
C SER A 292 -7.94 -4.04 5.26
N VAL A 293 -7.53 -2.81 5.12
CA VAL A 293 -6.68 -2.33 4.02
C VAL A 293 -5.20 -2.27 4.42
N VAL A 294 -4.91 -2.31 5.73
CA VAL A 294 -3.54 -2.19 6.26
C VAL A 294 -2.82 -3.54 6.24
N GLY A 295 -3.59 -4.61 6.50
CA GLY A 295 -3.07 -5.97 6.60
C GLY A 295 -2.73 -6.40 8.02
N LEU A 296 -1.85 -7.36 8.12
CA LEU A 296 -1.59 -8.13 9.31
C LEU A 296 -0.21 -7.82 9.92
N GLY A 297 -0.14 -7.87 11.23
CA GLY A 297 1.09 -7.93 12.01
C GLY A 297 1.22 -9.28 12.74
N SER A 298 2.42 -9.70 13.09
CA SER A 298 2.65 -10.91 13.90
C SER A 298 3.67 -10.67 15.01
N GLY A 299 3.47 -11.33 16.14
CA GLY A 299 4.39 -11.29 17.26
C GLY A 299 3.89 -12.16 18.41
N PHE A 300 4.79 -12.67 19.24
CA PHE A 300 4.46 -13.46 20.44
C PHE A 300 3.51 -14.64 20.17
N GLY A 301 3.59 -15.26 18.99
CA GLY A 301 2.72 -16.38 18.60
C GLY A 301 1.32 -15.98 18.15
N ASN A 302 1.02 -14.70 18.05
CA ASN A 302 -0.27 -14.16 17.61
C ASN A 302 -0.16 -13.49 16.22
N VAL A 303 -1.31 -13.37 15.56
CA VAL A 303 -1.53 -12.52 14.39
C VAL A 303 -2.44 -11.37 14.82
N TYR A 304 -2.08 -10.17 14.49
CA TYR A 304 -2.78 -8.94 14.82
C TYR A 304 -3.37 -8.33 13.54
N LEU A 305 -4.60 -7.89 13.63
CA LEU A 305 -5.33 -7.25 12.55
C LEU A 305 -5.75 -5.83 12.99
N ALA A 306 -5.39 -4.84 12.19
CA ALA A 306 -5.98 -3.51 12.31
C ALA A 306 -7.28 -3.49 11.47
N HIS A 307 -8.43 -3.55 12.15
CA HIS A 307 -9.73 -3.58 11.51
C HIS A 307 -10.19 -2.18 11.07
N GLU A 308 -11.02 -2.09 10.03
CA GLU A 308 -11.50 -0.81 9.49
C GLU A 308 -12.39 -0.01 10.45
N ASP A 309 -12.92 -0.63 11.49
CA ASP A 309 -13.73 0.00 12.54
C ASP A 309 -12.93 0.35 13.81
N ASP A 310 -11.64 0.63 13.66
CA ASP A 310 -10.72 1.10 14.72
C ASP A 310 -10.46 0.08 15.85
N ARG A 311 -10.60 -1.23 15.57
CA ARG A 311 -10.25 -2.32 16.49
C ARG A 311 -8.95 -3.01 16.10
N ILE A 312 -8.30 -3.61 17.07
CA ILE A 312 -7.18 -4.53 16.88
C ILE A 312 -7.53 -5.87 17.52
#